data_6a6eefe832c85c6a054a6332c4eabe98
#
_entry.id   6a6eefe832c85c6a054a6332c4eabe98
#
_cell.length_a   1.000
_cell.length_b   1.000
_cell.length_c   1.000
_cell.angle_alpha   90.00
_cell.angle_beta   90.00
_cell.angle_gamma   90.00
#
_symmetry.space_group_name_H-M   'P 1'
#
loop_
_entity.id
_entity.type
_entity.pdbx_description
1 polymer ?
#
loop_
_entity_poly.entity_id
_entity_poly.type
_entity_poly.pdbx_seq_one_letter_code
_entity_poly.pdbx_strand_id
1 'polypeptide(L)'
;MKFLMVMIICFAEDTCTALFDTAQFKSYDECMSQAVPVSRYMQEVYPNTAGEIHCLGESDYAEYKAFIDNGGKPSLSFSIEPSSDA
;
A
#
# COMPACT_ATOMS: atom_id res chain seq x y z
N MET A 1 1.44 -12.21 -15.32
CA MET A 1 1.94 -11.46 -14.18
C MET A 1 0.80 -11.08 -13.26
N LYS A 2 1.02 -11.08 -11.98
CA LYS A 2 -0.02 -10.77 -11.02
C LYS A 2 0.35 -9.58 -10.18
N PHE A 3 -0.66 -8.85 -9.75
CA PHE A 3 -0.46 -7.68 -8.91
C PHE A 3 -1.22 -7.89 -7.59
N LEU A 4 -0.65 -7.39 -6.52
CA LEU A 4 -1.26 -7.52 -5.21
C LEU A 4 -1.28 -6.14 -4.55
N MET A 5 -2.20 -5.95 -3.64
CA MET A 5 -2.42 -4.66 -3.02
C MET A 5 -1.79 -4.61 -1.64
N VAL A 6 -1.11 -3.52 -1.35
CA VAL A 6 -0.56 -3.28 -0.03
C VAL A 6 -1.12 -1.95 0.44
N MET A 7 -1.66 -1.93 1.65
CA MET A 7 -2.24 -0.73 2.22
C MET A 7 -1.40 -0.29 3.40
N ILE A 8 -1.08 1.00 3.45
CA ILE A 8 -0.30 1.54 4.56
C ILE A 8 -1.18 2.54 5.27
N ILE A 9 -1.37 2.35 6.56
CA ILE A 9 -2.20 3.23 7.38
C ILE A 9 -1.35 3.79 8.49
N CYS A 10 -1.38 5.09 8.65
CA CYS A 10 -0.62 5.75 9.71
C CYS A 10 -1.58 6.42 10.68
N PHE A 11 -1.54 6.01 11.93
CA PHE A 11 -2.42 6.56 12.95
C PHE A 11 -1.80 7.78 13.63
N ALA A 12 -0.49 7.90 13.56
CA ALA A 12 0.23 9.04 14.08
C ALA A 12 1.48 9.18 13.24
N GLU A 13 2.25 10.20 13.43
CA GLU A 13 3.41 10.44 12.61
C GLU A 13 4.34 9.26 12.47
N ASP A 14 4.54 8.56 13.55
CA ASP A 14 5.46 7.45 13.53
C ASP A 14 4.81 6.10 13.62
N THR A 15 3.50 6.02 13.58
CA THR A 15 2.81 4.76 13.80
C THR A 15 2.10 4.34 12.52
N CYS A 16 2.81 3.67 11.68
CA CYS A 16 2.25 3.17 10.43
C CYS A 16 2.23 1.65 10.42
N THR A 17 1.22 1.10 9.76
CA THR A 17 1.06 -0.34 9.64
C THR A 17 0.85 -0.69 8.18
N ALA A 18 1.49 -1.74 7.73
CA ALA A 18 1.29 -2.24 6.37
C ALA A 18 0.36 -3.44 6.41
N LEU A 19 -0.66 -3.41 5.57
CA LEU A 19 -1.60 -4.51 5.46
C LEU A 19 -1.42 -5.14 4.08
N PHE A 20 -1.14 -6.43 4.06
CA PHE A 20 -0.87 -7.15 2.83
C PHE A 20 -2.09 -7.96 2.42
N ASP A 21 -2.69 -7.56 1.29
CA ASP A 21 -3.85 -8.26 0.81
C ASP A 21 -3.36 -9.47 0.00
N THR A 22 -4.08 -10.55 0.05
CA THR A 22 -3.70 -11.74 -0.69
C THR A 22 -4.44 -11.88 -2.02
N ALA A 23 -5.39 -10.99 -2.29
CA ALA A 23 -6.11 -11.04 -3.55
C ALA A 23 -5.16 -10.71 -4.69
N GLN A 24 -5.27 -11.42 -5.78
CA GLN A 24 -4.39 -11.24 -6.92
C GLN A 24 -5.17 -10.66 -8.10
N PHE A 25 -4.58 -9.71 -8.78
CA PHE A 25 -5.20 -9.05 -9.90
C PHE A 25 -4.36 -9.30 -11.15
N LYS A 26 -5.00 -9.37 -12.29
CA LYS A 26 -4.33 -9.70 -13.53
C LYS A 26 -3.50 -8.55 -14.06
N SER A 27 -3.86 -7.34 -13.74
CA SER A 27 -3.15 -6.18 -14.24
C SER A 27 -3.10 -5.09 -13.19
N TYR A 28 -2.23 -4.13 -13.41
CA TYR A 28 -2.10 -2.98 -12.54
C TYR A 28 -3.41 -2.20 -12.54
N ASP A 29 -4.02 -2.03 -13.72
CA ASP A 29 -5.25 -1.28 -13.84
C ASP A 29 -6.39 -1.94 -13.06
N GLU A 30 -6.45 -3.25 -13.09
CA GLU A 30 -7.48 -3.97 -12.37
C GLU A 30 -7.29 -3.76 -10.87
N CYS A 31 -6.04 -3.83 -10.41
CA CYS A 31 -5.73 -3.63 -9.01
C CYS A 31 -6.10 -2.20 -8.58
N MET A 32 -5.75 -1.21 -9.37
CA MET A 32 -6.02 0.17 -9.04
C MET A 32 -7.52 0.48 -9.07
N SER A 33 -8.29 -0.20 -9.92
CA SER A 33 -9.72 -0.02 -9.96
C SER A 33 -10.33 -0.44 -8.64
N GLN A 34 -9.78 -1.48 -8.02
CA GLN A 34 -10.29 -1.95 -6.74
C GLN A 34 -9.77 -1.11 -5.59
N ALA A 35 -8.70 -0.37 -5.81
CA ALA A 35 -8.11 0.46 -4.75
C ALA A 35 -9.03 1.64 -4.39
N VAL A 36 -9.78 2.15 -5.34
CA VAL A 36 -10.63 3.32 -5.07
C VAL A 36 -11.69 3.05 -4.01
N PRO A 37 -12.51 1.98 -4.13
CA PRO A 37 -13.51 1.71 -3.10
C PRO A 37 -12.86 1.32 -1.76
N VAL A 38 -11.70 0.66 -1.80
CA VAL A 38 -11.01 0.29 -0.58
C VAL A 38 -10.53 1.55 0.13
N SER A 39 -10.00 2.51 -0.61
CA SER A 39 -9.53 3.76 -0.05
C SER A 39 -10.68 4.51 0.62
N ARG A 40 -11.85 4.55 0.00
CA ARG A 40 -13.00 5.20 0.57
C ARG A 40 -13.43 4.52 1.85
N TYR A 41 -13.44 3.19 1.84
CA TYR A 41 -13.85 2.42 3.00
C TYR A 41 -12.90 2.72 4.15
N MET A 42 -11.60 2.78 3.88
CA MET A 42 -10.62 3.05 4.90
C MET A 42 -10.78 4.44 5.49
N GLN A 43 -11.12 5.41 4.66
CA GLN A 43 -11.33 6.76 5.14
C GLN A 43 -12.56 6.85 6.05
N GLU A 44 -13.57 6.03 5.78
CA GLU A 44 -14.76 6.01 6.60
C GLU A 44 -14.52 5.32 7.93
N VAL A 45 -13.74 4.23 7.91
CA VAL A 45 -13.48 3.47 9.10
C VAL A 45 -12.43 4.16 9.98
N TYR A 46 -11.46 4.80 9.34
CA TYR A 46 -10.38 5.46 10.07
C TYR A 46 -10.27 6.91 9.65
N PRO A 47 -11.23 7.74 10.03
CA PRO A 47 -11.31 9.10 9.52
C PRO A 47 -10.17 10.04 9.89
N ASN A 48 -9.46 9.72 10.95
CA ASN A 48 -8.37 10.58 11.38
C ASN A 48 -7.00 10.02 11.10
N THR A 49 -6.90 9.17 10.07
CA THR A 49 -5.63 8.57 9.72
C THR A 49 -5.25 8.94 8.31
N ALA A 50 -4.00 8.77 7.98
CA ALA A 50 -3.53 8.92 6.61
C ALA A 50 -3.22 7.53 6.08
N GLY A 51 -3.50 7.30 4.82
CA GLY A 51 -3.26 6.00 4.24
C GLY A 51 -2.94 6.07 2.77
N GLU A 52 -2.28 5.02 2.27
CA GLU A 52 -1.95 4.88 0.87
C GLU A 52 -2.18 3.45 0.46
N ILE A 53 -2.47 3.25 -0.82
CA ILE A 53 -2.63 1.91 -1.37
C ILE A 53 -1.71 1.80 -2.56
N HIS A 54 -0.96 0.70 -2.60
CA HIS A 54 -0.03 0.44 -3.67
C HIS A 54 -0.36 -0.88 -4.33
N CYS A 55 -0.30 -0.92 -5.65
CA CYS A 55 -0.47 -2.16 -6.39
C CYS A 55 0.89 -2.59 -6.89
N LEU A 56 1.41 -3.69 -6.37
CA LEU A 56 2.75 -4.14 -6.67
C LEU A 56 2.72 -5.47 -7.42
N GLY A 57 3.63 -5.65 -8.35
CA GLY A 57 3.81 -6.94 -9.00
C GLY A 57 4.29 -7.95 -7.97
N GLU A 58 4.21 -9.23 -8.29
CA GLU A 58 4.57 -10.28 -7.36
C GLU A 58 5.95 -10.12 -6.76
N SER A 59 6.91 -9.76 -7.58
CA SER A 59 8.28 -9.63 -7.13
C SER A 59 8.43 -8.48 -6.13
N ASP A 60 7.86 -7.33 -6.47
CA ASP A 60 7.96 -6.16 -5.60
C ASP A 60 7.18 -6.38 -4.31
N TYR A 61 6.06 -7.07 -4.41
CA TYR A 61 5.24 -7.37 -3.23
C TYR A 61 6.05 -8.25 -2.28
N ALA A 62 6.72 -9.28 -2.80
CA ALA A 62 7.51 -10.17 -1.97
C ALA A 62 8.69 -9.44 -1.33
N GLU A 63 9.32 -8.54 -2.06
CA GLU A 63 10.43 -7.78 -1.53
C GLU A 63 9.99 -6.85 -0.42
N TYR A 64 8.87 -6.19 -0.63
CA TYR A 64 8.39 -5.25 0.38
C TYR A 64 7.96 -6.00 1.63
N LYS A 65 7.31 -7.15 1.46
CA LYS A 65 6.88 -7.95 2.58
C LYS A 65 8.09 -8.42 3.39
N ALA A 66 9.15 -8.84 2.70
CA ALA A 66 10.37 -9.27 3.37
C ALA A 66 11.02 -8.10 4.12
N PHE A 67 10.98 -6.91 3.53
CA PHE A 67 11.52 -5.72 4.15
C PHE A 67 10.79 -5.46 5.49
N ILE A 68 9.47 -5.55 5.48
CA ILE A 68 8.68 -5.31 6.68
C ILE A 68 8.92 -6.43 7.71
N ASP A 69 8.98 -7.68 7.26
CA ASP A 69 9.20 -8.82 8.16
C ASP A 69 10.57 -8.75 8.81
N ASN A 70 11.53 -8.08 8.18
CA ASN A 70 12.87 -7.94 8.72
C ASN A 70 13.04 -6.67 9.56
N GLY A 71 11.95 -6.06 9.92
CA GLY A 71 12.00 -4.90 10.80
C GLY A 71 11.89 -3.55 10.13
N GLY A 72 11.66 -3.55 8.83
CA GLY A 72 11.46 -2.29 8.12
C GLY A 72 10.16 -1.64 8.55
N LYS A 73 10.08 -0.34 8.38
CA LYS A 73 8.87 0.39 8.78
C LYS A 73 8.13 0.91 7.59
N PRO A 74 6.82 0.72 7.53
CA PRO A 74 6.04 1.26 6.43
C PRO A 74 6.03 2.77 6.53
N SER A 75 5.96 3.42 5.38
CA SER A 75 6.01 4.87 5.32
C SER A 75 5.20 5.37 4.15
N LEU A 76 4.53 6.49 4.33
CA LEU A 76 3.75 7.07 3.26
C LEU A 76 4.61 7.65 2.16
N SER A 77 5.87 7.92 2.44
CA SER A 77 6.73 8.48 1.44
C SER A 77 7.13 7.45 0.40
N PHE A 78 6.80 6.19 0.63
CA PHE A 78 7.18 5.13 -0.27
C PHE A 78 6.77 5.38 -1.70
N SER A 79 5.63 5.91 -1.96
CA SER A 79 5.16 6.08 -3.30
C SER A 79 5.46 7.42 -3.90
N ILE A 80 6.01 8.32 -3.14
CA ILE A 80 6.22 9.65 -3.57
C ILE A 80 7.48 9.92 -4.24
N GLU A 81 8.47 9.13 -3.97
CA GLU A 81 9.72 9.29 -4.47
C GLU A 81 9.83 9.61 -5.88
N PRO A 82 9.19 8.96 -6.80
CA PRO A 82 9.42 9.21 -8.17
C PRO A 82 9.01 10.57 -8.59
N SER A 83 8.05 11.11 -7.97
CA SER A 83 7.60 12.40 -8.39
C SER A 83 8.41 13.50 -7.83
N SER A 84 9.10 13.23 -6.83
CA SER A 84 9.81 14.26 -6.17
C SER A 84 10.87 14.84 -6.99
N ASP A 85 11.34 14.14 -7.93
CA ASP A 85 12.43 14.61 -8.67
C ASP A 85 12.01 15.50 -9.72
N ALA A 86 10.83 15.57 -9.97
CA ALA A 86 10.37 16.35 -11.06
C ALA A 86 10.65 17.83 -10.87
#